data_9b45f4bac530201dae97cdb714cedcbe
#
_entry.id   9b45f4bac530201dae97cdb714cedcbe
#
_cell.length_a   1.000
_cell.length_b   1.000
_cell.length_c   1.000
_cell.angle_alpha   90.00
_cell.angle_beta   90.00
_cell.angle_gamma   90.00
#
_symmetry.space_group_name_H-M   'P 1'
#
loop_
_entity.id
_entity.type
_entity.pdbx_description
1 polymer ?
#
loop_
_entity_poly.entity_id
_entity_poly.type
_entity_poly.pdbx_seq_one_letter_code
_entity_poly.pdbx_strand_id
1 'polypeptide(L)'
;MKYEEVVRYIEDIPKFTKKHTLLHTREFMKRLGNPCQGRKVLHVAGTNGKGSVCAYMQAILLFEGKRVGFFTSPHLVKLNERIRINGKDIDDDTFCRIFAKVQQVAEELEKEGLEHPSYFEFLYGMGMLAFEESDAEYIVLETGLGGRLDATNSFEHPFLSVITSIGLDHTEILGDTIEKIAGEKAGIIKKGVPVFFDGSDERSSRVIEETAENLEAPWYKMEKDALKIQEITDKHIAFSRVNAYDDNIVWRLSNSGIYQAMNASVAIAAMEGISREPVTKEKYGRWQRALAEVHWDGRMEEICPGIYLDGAHNPGAITAFCDSIQALGEETPSVILFSAVEDKEYESMIRELCERVPAETYVVTEIKDGRRVPAEVLKHIFEKYTDRPVLAKQQIADAWTWAVKSKTEQGKMYCLGSLYLAGMIKREILQPGS
;
A
#
# COMPACT_ATOMS: atom_id res chain seq x y z
N MET A 1 -0.17 -24.67 18.15
CA MET A 1 0.25 -24.87 16.76
C MET A 1 1.58 -24.17 16.56
N LYS A 2 2.47 -24.71 15.74
CA LYS A 2 3.70 -24.01 15.32
C LYS A 2 3.35 -22.93 14.30
N TYR A 3 4.22 -21.93 14.17
CA TYR A 3 3.99 -20.79 13.26
C TYR A 3 3.70 -21.24 11.81
N GLU A 4 4.45 -22.20 11.27
CA GLU A 4 4.26 -22.72 9.92
C GLU A 4 2.89 -23.41 9.72
N GLU A 5 2.38 -24.05 10.77
CA GLU A 5 1.04 -24.66 10.74
C GLU A 5 -0.06 -23.60 10.73
N VAL A 6 0.15 -22.53 11.50
CA VAL A 6 -0.75 -21.36 11.54
C VAL A 6 -0.77 -20.65 10.19
N VAL A 7 0.40 -20.38 9.63
CA VAL A 7 0.51 -19.75 8.29
C VAL A 7 -0.21 -20.61 7.25
N ARG A 8 0.01 -21.93 7.24
CA ARG A 8 -0.66 -22.82 6.30
C ARG A 8 -2.18 -22.76 6.45
N TYR A 9 -2.70 -22.83 7.68
CA TYR A 9 -4.14 -22.72 7.92
C TYR A 9 -4.71 -21.44 7.31
N ILE A 10 -4.05 -20.29 7.58
CA ILE A 10 -4.51 -19.00 7.06
C ILE A 10 -4.43 -18.97 5.54
N GLU A 11 -3.37 -19.49 4.93
CA GLU A 11 -3.20 -19.52 3.48
C GLU A 11 -4.21 -20.44 2.77
N ASP A 12 -4.69 -21.47 3.44
CA ASP A 12 -5.72 -22.38 2.96
C ASP A 12 -7.14 -21.76 3.00
N ILE A 13 -7.33 -20.65 3.76
CA ILE A 13 -8.59 -19.90 3.72
C ILE A 13 -8.74 -19.28 2.32
N PRO A 14 -9.87 -19.49 1.63
CA PRO A 14 -10.08 -18.98 0.28
C PRO A 14 -9.93 -17.45 0.21
N LYS A 15 -9.00 -16.97 -0.64
CA LYS A 15 -8.67 -15.54 -0.79
C LYS A 15 -9.67 -14.78 -1.67
N PHE A 16 -10.27 -15.46 -2.65
CA PHE A 16 -11.10 -14.87 -3.71
C PHE A 16 -12.49 -15.49 -3.74
N THR A 17 -13.10 -15.63 -2.57
CA THR A 17 -14.50 -16.03 -2.45
C THR A 17 -15.43 -14.83 -2.64
N LYS A 18 -16.73 -15.12 -2.79
CA LYS A 18 -17.75 -14.08 -2.70
C LYS A 18 -17.57 -13.30 -1.40
N LYS A 19 -17.44 -11.97 -1.49
CA LYS A 19 -17.34 -11.13 -0.30
C LYS A 19 -18.54 -11.37 0.60
N HIS A 20 -18.29 -11.59 1.87
CA HIS A 20 -19.33 -11.57 2.89
C HIS A 20 -19.95 -10.18 2.99
N THR A 21 -21.14 -10.11 3.53
CA THR A 21 -21.76 -8.82 3.84
C THR A 21 -21.05 -8.21 5.06
N LEU A 22 -21.06 -6.88 5.18
CA LEU A 22 -20.55 -6.22 6.39
C LEU A 22 -21.26 -6.69 7.67
N LEU A 23 -22.49 -7.19 7.57
CA LEU A 23 -23.21 -7.77 8.70
C LEU A 23 -22.52 -9.04 9.22
N HIS A 24 -22.04 -9.89 8.32
CA HIS A 24 -21.25 -11.07 8.69
C HIS A 24 -19.95 -10.67 9.40
N THR A 25 -19.19 -9.72 8.80
CA THR A 25 -17.95 -9.21 9.41
C THR A 25 -18.21 -8.58 10.78
N ARG A 26 -19.30 -7.82 10.93
CA ARG A 26 -19.70 -7.24 12.23
C ARG A 26 -20.05 -8.30 13.26
N GLU A 27 -20.76 -9.36 12.89
CA GLU A 27 -21.06 -10.47 13.81
C GLU A 27 -19.75 -11.17 14.23
N PHE A 28 -18.85 -11.42 13.30
CA PHE A 28 -17.52 -11.95 13.61
C PHE A 28 -16.75 -11.04 14.60
N MET A 29 -16.67 -9.73 14.31
CA MET A 29 -16.00 -8.77 15.22
C MET A 29 -16.68 -8.68 16.58
N LYS A 30 -18.01 -8.79 16.65
CA LYS A 30 -18.76 -8.81 17.89
C LYS A 30 -18.40 -10.04 18.73
N ARG A 31 -18.23 -11.21 18.13
CA ARG A 31 -17.79 -12.44 18.81
C ARG A 31 -16.36 -12.32 19.33
N LEU A 32 -15.51 -11.55 18.64
CA LEU A 32 -14.18 -11.20 19.12
C LEU A 32 -14.20 -10.13 20.25
N GLY A 33 -15.38 -9.68 20.70
CA GLY A 33 -15.55 -8.66 21.73
C GLY A 33 -15.51 -7.23 21.23
N ASN A 34 -15.73 -6.98 19.93
CA ASN A 34 -15.63 -5.67 19.29
C ASN A 34 -14.31 -4.95 19.62
N PRO A 35 -13.15 -5.53 19.25
CA PRO A 35 -11.86 -4.99 19.66
C PRO A 35 -11.65 -3.58 19.11
N CYS A 36 -10.89 -2.80 19.84
CA CYS A 36 -10.52 -1.40 19.55
C CYS A 36 -11.68 -0.38 19.60
N GLN A 37 -12.83 -0.73 20.18
CA GLN A 37 -13.86 0.27 20.46
C GLN A 37 -13.31 1.33 21.43
N GLY A 38 -13.49 2.61 21.04
CA GLY A 38 -12.96 3.76 21.79
C GLY A 38 -11.49 4.11 21.52
N ARG A 39 -10.79 3.34 20.68
CA ARG A 39 -9.47 3.71 20.15
C ARG A 39 -9.62 4.71 19.00
N LYS A 40 -8.59 5.49 18.73
CA LYS A 40 -8.57 6.44 17.62
C LYS A 40 -8.15 5.73 16.33
N VAL A 41 -9.11 5.30 15.55
CA VAL A 41 -8.86 4.61 14.28
C VAL A 41 -8.74 5.63 13.13
N LEU A 42 -7.62 5.60 12.42
CA LEU A 42 -7.35 6.35 11.20
C LEU A 42 -7.57 5.38 10.03
N HIS A 43 -8.68 5.52 9.31
CA HIS A 43 -9.11 4.56 8.30
C HIS A 43 -8.71 5.03 6.90
N VAL A 44 -7.94 4.22 6.17
CA VAL A 44 -7.30 4.60 4.91
C VAL A 44 -7.77 3.73 3.76
N ALA A 45 -8.36 4.35 2.74
CA ALA A 45 -8.69 3.74 1.45
C ALA A 45 -7.95 4.44 0.30
N GLY A 46 -7.98 3.85 -0.88
CA GLY A 46 -7.36 4.39 -2.09
C GLY A 46 -7.00 3.29 -3.08
N THR A 47 -6.58 3.65 -4.29
CA THR A 47 -6.02 2.70 -5.23
C THR A 47 -4.54 2.50 -4.94
N ASN A 48 -3.74 3.55 -5.09
CA ASN A 48 -2.31 3.54 -4.83
C ASN A 48 -1.97 4.43 -3.63
N GLY A 49 -0.86 4.17 -2.95
CA GLY A 49 -0.35 5.02 -1.87
C GLY A 49 -0.89 4.71 -0.46
N LYS A 50 -1.90 3.84 -0.29
CA LYS A 50 -2.48 3.52 1.03
C LYS A 50 -1.42 3.18 2.09
N GLY A 51 -0.62 2.15 1.83
CA GLY A 51 0.42 1.71 2.76
C GLY A 51 1.46 2.79 3.06
N SER A 52 1.84 3.60 2.05
CA SER A 52 2.77 4.74 2.25
C SER A 52 2.18 5.80 3.17
N VAL A 53 0.92 6.21 2.92
CA VAL A 53 0.23 7.19 3.78
C VAL A 53 0.09 6.65 5.20
N CYS A 54 -0.26 5.38 5.35
CA CYS A 54 -0.32 4.72 6.66
C CYS A 54 1.03 4.74 7.37
N ALA A 55 2.12 4.40 6.66
CA ALA A 55 3.47 4.41 7.22
C ALA A 55 3.91 5.82 7.67
N TYR A 56 3.61 6.86 6.89
CA TYR A 56 3.89 8.25 7.27
C TYR A 56 3.07 8.67 8.51
N MET A 57 1.80 8.38 8.56
CA MET A 57 0.96 8.68 9.75
C MET A 57 1.46 7.92 10.98
N GLN A 58 1.80 6.62 10.84
CA GLN A 58 2.39 5.84 11.93
C GLN A 58 3.69 6.49 12.43
N ALA A 59 4.59 6.86 11.52
CA ALA A 59 5.88 7.46 11.89
C ALA A 59 5.69 8.77 12.68
N ILE A 60 4.81 9.66 12.23
CA ILE A 60 4.49 10.90 12.93
C ILE A 60 3.95 10.60 14.33
N LEU A 61 2.99 9.68 14.46
CA LEU A 61 2.40 9.31 15.75
C LEU A 61 3.45 8.75 16.71
N LEU A 62 4.30 7.85 16.24
CA LEU A 62 5.37 7.26 17.05
C LEU A 62 6.37 8.31 17.51
N PHE A 63 6.74 9.25 16.63
CA PHE A 63 7.65 10.35 16.96
C PHE A 63 7.04 11.32 17.97
N GLU A 64 5.73 11.46 17.99
CA GLU A 64 4.97 12.18 19.03
C GLU A 64 4.78 11.36 20.32
N GLY A 65 5.43 10.20 20.45
CA GLY A 65 5.37 9.33 21.63
C GLY A 65 4.04 8.61 21.81
N LYS A 66 3.26 8.46 20.71
CA LYS A 66 1.99 7.70 20.75
C LYS A 66 2.24 6.21 20.56
N ARG A 67 1.38 5.39 21.14
CA ARG A 67 1.38 3.94 20.93
C ARG A 67 0.43 3.62 19.79
N VAL A 68 0.94 2.90 18.77
CA VAL A 68 0.26 2.76 17.49
C VAL A 68 0.16 1.30 17.08
N GLY A 69 -1.07 0.85 16.78
CA GLY A 69 -1.31 -0.34 15.99
C GLY A 69 -1.42 0.02 14.51
N PHE A 70 -0.88 -0.79 13.64
CA PHE A 70 -0.98 -0.59 12.19
C PHE A 70 -1.32 -1.88 11.48
N PHE A 71 -2.46 -1.90 10.80
CA PHE A 71 -2.90 -3.00 9.95
C PHE A 71 -2.71 -2.62 8.47
N THR A 72 -1.98 -3.46 7.73
CA THR A 72 -1.65 -3.21 6.32
C THR A 72 -1.82 -4.44 5.44
N SER A 73 -1.93 -4.25 4.13
CA SER A 73 -2.03 -5.31 3.12
C SER A 73 -1.57 -4.87 1.74
N PRO A 74 -1.00 -5.81 0.94
CA PRO A 74 -0.54 -7.14 1.34
C PRO A 74 0.77 -7.10 2.12
N HIS A 75 1.23 -8.24 2.63
CA HIS A 75 2.60 -8.45 3.10
C HIS A 75 3.53 -8.76 1.90
N LEU A 76 4.83 -8.58 2.07
CA LEU A 76 5.84 -8.95 1.07
C LEU A 76 6.47 -10.32 1.36
N VAL A 77 6.88 -10.57 2.59
CA VAL A 77 7.60 -11.79 3.00
C VAL A 77 6.80 -12.61 4.00
N LYS A 78 6.40 -12.04 5.14
CA LYS A 78 5.73 -12.71 6.25
C LYS A 78 4.34 -12.13 6.53
N LEU A 79 3.39 -12.99 6.92
CA LEU A 79 2.04 -12.58 7.34
C LEU A 79 2.07 -11.57 8.51
N ASN A 80 3.09 -11.65 9.38
CA ASN A 80 3.28 -10.76 10.52
C ASN A 80 3.36 -9.29 10.13
N GLU A 81 3.90 -8.97 8.95
CA GLU A 81 4.01 -7.61 8.42
C GLU A 81 2.67 -6.86 8.38
N ARG A 82 1.56 -7.63 8.30
CA ARG A 82 0.21 -7.06 8.25
C ARG A 82 -0.24 -6.46 9.57
N ILE A 83 0.41 -6.82 10.68
CA ILE A 83 0.04 -6.41 12.04
C ILE A 83 1.27 -5.86 12.73
N ARG A 84 1.34 -4.54 12.85
CA ARG A 84 2.47 -3.85 13.48
C ARG A 84 2.01 -3.19 14.77
N ILE A 85 2.83 -3.31 15.80
CA ILE A 85 2.63 -2.62 17.09
C ILE A 85 3.87 -1.77 17.37
N ASN A 86 3.66 -0.48 17.53
CA ASN A 86 4.72 0.50 17.78
C ASN A 86 5.87 0.42 16.76
N GLY A 87 5.52 0.28 15.47
CA GLY A 87 6.48 0.27 14.36
C GLY A 87 7.16 -1.06 14.08
N LYS A 88 6.84 -2.12 14.85
CA LYS A 88 7.40 -3.46 14.67
C LYS A 88 6.32 -4.46 14.32
N ASP A 89 6.65 -5.38 13.43
CA ASP A 89 5.80 -6.53 13.15
C ASP A 89 5.62 -7.36 14.42
N ILE A 90 4.44 -7.95 14.63
CA ILE A 90 4.24 -8.83 15.77
C ILE A 90 5.12 -10.09 15.62
N ASP A 91 5.63 -10.59 16.75
CA ASP A 91 6.43 -11.81 16.79
C ASP A 91 5.57 -13.07 16.54
N ASP A 92 6.24 -14.17 16.19
CA ASP A 92 5.59 -15.42 15.82
C ASP A 92 4.76 -16.02 17.00
N ASP A 93 5.19 -15.85 18.25
CA ASP A 93 4.47 -16.33 19.43
C ASP A 93 3.17 -15.54 19.64
N THR A 94 3.23 -14.21 19.52
CA THR A 94 2.07 -13.34 19.55
C THR A 94 1.11 -13.65 18.40
N PHE A 95 1.64 -13.85 17.19
CA PHE A 95 0.85 -14.22 16.02
C PHE A 95 0.08 -15.53 16.26
N CYS A 96 0.75 -16.58 16.74
CA CYS A 96 0.13 -17.87 17.05
C CYS A 96 -0.91 -17.78 18.17
N ARG A 97 -0.64 -16.98 19.20
CA ARG A 97 -1.55 -16.80 20.33
C ARG A 97 -2.84 -16.07 19.92
N ILE A 98 -2.73 -15.02 19.12
CA ILE A 98 -3.87 -14.28 18.57
C ILE A 98 -4.66 -15.17 17.60
N PHE A 99 -3.96 -15.89 16.71
CA PHE A 99 -4.57 -16.85 15.80
C PHE A 99 -5.48 -17.86 16.54
N ALA A 100 -4.99 -18.46 17.62
CA ALA A 100 -5.76 -19.48 18.36
C ALA A 100 -7.10 -18.93 18.86
N LYS A 101 -7.15 -17.67 19.33
CA LYS A 101 -8.37 -17.01 19.77
C LYS A 101 -9.33 -16.75 18.62
N VAL A 102 -8.80 -16.27 17.49
CA VAL A 102 -9.60 -15.96 16.29
C VAL A 102 -10.14 -17.25 15.66
N GLN A 103 -9.32 -18.31 15.60
CA GLN A 103 -9.74 -19.62 15.12
C GLN A 103 -10.90 -20.19 15.94
N GLN A 104 -10.82 -20.10 17.27
CA GLN A 104 -11.90 -20.55 18.13
C GLN A 104 -13.24 -19.86 17.79
N VAL A 105 -13.22 -18.54 17.60
CA VAL A 105 -14.42 -17.77 17.23
C VAL A 105 -14.92 -18.15 15.83
N ALA A 106 -14.02 -18.37 14.87
CA ALA A 106 -14.40 -18.82 13.54
C ALA A 106 -15.10 -20.20 13.56
N GLU A 107 -14.56 -21.15 14.35
CA GLU A 107 -15.17 -22.47 14.55
C GLU A 107 -16.54 -22.41 15.25
N GLU A 108 -16.72 -21.46 16.17
CA GLU A 108 -18.02 -21.24 16.86
C GLU A 108 -19.06 -20.71 15.84
N LEU A 109 -18.68 -19.76 14.98
CA LEU A 109 -19.56 -19.28 13.89
C LEU A 109 -20.01 -20.42 12.98
N GLU A 110 -19.11 -21.28 12.54
CA GLU A 110 -19.44 -22.43 11.68
C GLU A 110 -20.39 -23.42 12.37
N LYS A 111 -20.18 -23.72 13.65
CA LYS A 111 -21.07 -24.58 14.44
C LYS A 111 -22.49 -24.03 14.56
N GLU A 112 -22.65 -22.71 14.48
CA GLU A 112 -23.95 -22.03 14.49
C GLU A 112 -24.55 -21.86 13.06
N GLY A 113 -23.87 -22.38 12.03
CA GLY A 113 -24.32 -22.34 10.63
C GLY A 113 -24.02 -21.05 9.89
N LEU A 114 -23.10 -20.22 10.42
CA LEU A 114 -22.54 -19.08 9.72
C LEU A 114 -21.31 -19.50 8.89
N GLU A 115 -20.97 -18.72 7.86
CA GLU A 115 -19.78 -19.00 7.05
C GLU A 115 -18.49 -18.66 7.82
N HIS A 116 -17.40 -19.40 7.54
CA HIS A 116 -16.07 -19.07 8.04
C HIS A 116 -15.64 -17.70 7.53
N PRO A 117 -15.00 -16.83 8.37
CA PRO A 117 -14.46 -15.56 7.89
C PRO A 117 -13.52 -15.77 6.71
N SER A 118 -13.61 -14.93 5.68
CA SER A 118 -12.70 -14.95 4.55
C SER A 118 -11.26 -14.68 5.00
N TYR A 119 -10.28 -14.99 4.14
CA TYR A 119 -8.86 -14.76 4.42
C TYR A 119 -8.57 -13.34 4.97
N PHE A 120 -9.16 -12.32 4.35
CA PHE A 120 -8.93 -10.94 4.77
C PHE A 120 -9.66 -10.60 6.07
N GLU A 121 -10.92 -11.05 6.25
CA GLU A 121 -11.67 -10.88 7.51
C GLU A 121 -10.97 -11.53 8.68
N PHE A 122 -10.43 -12.73 8.48
CA PHE A 122 -9.69 -13.47 9.52
C PHE A 122 -8.45 -12.69 9.97
N LEU A 123 -7.62 -12.22 9.03
CA LEU A 123 -6.44 -11.41 9.33
C LEU A 123 -6.79 -10.06 9.94
N TYR A 124 -7.86 -9.42 9.48
CA TYR A 124 -8.38 -8.19 10.07
C TYR A 124 -8.80 -8.42 11.53
N GLY A 125 -9.53 -9.49 11.82
CA GLY A 125 -9.88 -9.88 13.19
C GLY A 125 -8.66 -10.11 14.05
N MET A 126 -7.63 -10.80 13.52
CA MET A 126 -6.35 -10.97 14.22
C MET A 126 -5.68 -9.63 14.53
N GLY A 127 -5.63 -8.72 13.57
CA GLY A 127 -5.02 -7.40 13.74
C GLY A 127 -5.72 -6.59 14.84
N MET A 128 -7.05 -6.48 14.76
CA MET A 128 -7.84 -5.73 15.73
C MET A 128 -7.73 -6.32 17.13
N LEU A 129 -7.73 -7.65 17.26
CA LEU A 129 -7.56 -8.31 18.56
C LEU A 129 -6.14 -8.09 19.12
N ALA A 130 -5.10 -8.13 18.27
CA ALA A 130 -3.73 -7.85 18.69
C ALA A 130 -3.58 -6.40 19.19
N PHE A 131 -4.24 -5.43 18.54
CA PHE A 131 -4.24 -4.03 18.97
C PHE A 131 -5.01 -3.81 20.27
N GLU A 132 -6.13 -4.51 20.46
CA GLU A 132 -6.87 -4.45 21.73
C GLU A 132 -6.05 -4.96 22.90
N GLU A 133 -5.32 -6.07 22.71
CA GLU A 133 -4.46 -6.65 23.74
C GLU A 133 -3.16 -5.86 23.96
N SER A 134 -2.82 -5.00 23.03
CA SER A 134 -1.72 -4.05 23.18
C SER A 134 -2.18 -2.77 23.87
N ASP A 135 -1.26 -1.90 24.20
CA ASP A 135 -1.56 -0.59 24.76
C ASP A 135 -1.72 0.51 23.67
N ALA A 136 -1.97 0.13 22.40
CA ALA A 136 -2.14 1.04 21.29
C ALA A 136 -3.28 2.05 21.52
N GLU A 137 -2.98 3.33 21.37
CA GLU A 137 -3.95 4.44 21.50
C GLU A 137 -4.54 4.81 20.14
N TYR A 138 -3.73 4.70 19.10
CA TYR A 138 -4.07 4.96 17.72
C TYR A 138 -3.98 3.68 16.91
N ILE A 139 -4.93 3.51 16.00
CA ILE A 139 -4.91 2.41 15.03
C ILE A 139 -4.88 3.02 13.64
N VAL A 140 -3.83 2.76 12.88
CA VAL A 140 -3.77 3.06 11.44
C VAL A 140 -4.29 1.84 10.70
N LEU A 141 -5.41 1.98 10.01
CA LEU A 141 -6.17 0.86 9.44
C LEU A 141 -6.27 1.00 7.93
N GLU A 142 -5.51 0.20 7.19
CA GLU A 142 -5.55 0.14 5.73
C GLU A 142 -6.65 -0.78 5.24
N THR A 143 -7.48 -0.32 4.27
CA THR A 143 -8.45 -1.18 3.56
C THR A 143 -7.74 -2.21 2.69
N GLY A 144 -8.32 -3.40 2.55
CA GLY A 144 -7.83 -4.40 1.62
C GLY A 144 -8.19 -4.10 0.17
N LEU A 145 -9.49 -3.96 -0.12
CA LEU A 145 -10.01 -3.77 -1.47
C LEU A 145 -11.28 -2.93 -1.46
N GLY A 146 -11.25 -1.81 -2.19
CA GLY A 146 -12.39 -0.89 -2.27
C GLY A 146 -12.48 -0.01 -1.03
N GLY A 147 -13.58 -0.05 -0.34
CA GLY A 147 -13.86 0.69 0.89
C GLY A 147 -15.24 0.35 1.43
N ARG A 148 -16.31 0.65 0.68
CA ARG A 148 -17.72 0.49 1.10
C ARG A 148 -18.04 -0.91 1.64
N LEU A 149 -17.55 -1.96 0.99
CA LEU A 149 -17.75 -3.37 1.36
C LEU A 149 -16.46 -4.03 1.85
N ASP A 150 -15.43 -3.25 2.21
CA ASP A 150 -14.23 -3.80 2.80
C ASP A 150 -14.48 -4.25 4.26
N ALA A 151 -13.85 -5.34 4.68
CA ALA A 151 -14.01 -5.85 6.04
C ALA A 151 -13.68 -4.81 7.10
N THR A 152 -12.67 -3.96 6.85
CA THR A 152 -12.27 -2.88 7.77
C THR A 152 -13.37 -1.83 7.97
N ASN A 153 -14.30 -1.70 7.00
CA ASN A 153 -15.45 -0.80 7.08
C ASN A 153 -16.57 -1.31 8.02
N SER A 154 -16.40 -2.50 8.59
CA SER A 154 -17.21 -2.96 9.72
C SER A 154 -16.98 -2.11 10.98
N PHE A 155 -15.84 -1.43 11.09
CA PHE A 155 -15.57 -0.43 12.12
C PHE A 155 -16.36 0.85 11.84
N GLU A 156 -17.28 1.20 12.74
CA GLU A 156 -18.30 2.23 12.48
C GLU A 156 -17.88 3.65 12.85
N HIS A 157 -16.92 3.80 13.78
CA HIS A 157 -16.59 5.10 14.37
C HIS A 157 -15.10 5.43 14.24
N PRO A 158 -14.56 5.55 13.01
CA PRO A 158 -13.18 6.00 12.84
C PRO A 158 -13.02 7.44 13.34
N PHE A 159 -11.81 7.78 13.77
CA PHE A 159 -11.47 9.12 14.22
C PHE A 159 -11.33 10.09 13.04
N LEU A 160 -10.81 9.59 11.92
CA LEU A 160 -10.79 10.24 10.61
C LEU A 160 -10.73 9.20 9.49
N SER A 161 -11.06 9.63 8.29
CA SER A 161 -10.87 8.85 7.06
C SER A 161 -9.83 9.52 6.17
N VAL A 162 -9.07 8.69 5.42
CA VAL A 162 -8.13 9.17 4.42
C VAL A 162 -8.38 8.43 3.11
N ILE A 163 -8.41 9.16 1.99
CA ILE A 163 -8.51 8.56 0.66
C ILE A 163 -7.30 9.00 -0.16
N THR A 164 -6.45 8.03 -0.49
CA THR A 164 -5.26 8.26 -1.31
C THR A 164 -5.62 8.26 -2.79
N SER A 165 -4.65 8.31 -3.69
CA SER A 165 -4.90 8.43 -5.12
C SER A 165 -5.87 7.37 -5.64
N ILE A 166 -6.77 7.78 -6.53
CA ILE A 166 -7.74 6.94 -7.22
C ILE A 166 -7.25 6.68 -8.64
N GLY A 167 -7.34 5.43 -9.07
CA GLY A 167 -6.99 5.00 -10.41
C GLY A 167 -7.77 3.73 -10.78
N LEU A 168 -7.70 3.34 -12.05
CA LEU A 168 -8.30 2.09 -12.51
C LEU A 168 -7.52 0.91 -11.94
N ASP A 169 -8.19 0.13 -11.14
CA ASP A 169 -7.71 -1.15 -10.60
C ASP A 169 -8.89 -1.98 -10.12
N HIS A 170 -8.78 -3.30 -10.22
CA HIS A 170 -9.87 -4.23 -9.86
C HIS A 170 -11.22 -3.86 -10.49
N THR A 171 -11.20 -3.48 -11.76
CA THR A 171 -12.36 -2.93 -12.49
C THR A 171 -13.54 -3.89 -12.56
N GLU A 172 -13.30 -5.19 -12.55
CA GLU A 172 -14.37 -6.21 -12.50
C GLU A 172 -15.18 -6.18 -11.19
N ILE A 173 -14.57 -5.67 -10.09
CA ILE A 173 -15.19 -5.67 -8.76
C ILE A 173 -15.67 -4.28 -8.37
N LEU A 174 -14.84 -3.24 -8.65
CA LEU A 174 -15.06 -1.87 -8.17
C LEU A 174 -15.73 -0.97 -9.22
N GLY A 175 -15.84 -1.46 -10.46
CA GLY A 175 -16.36 -0.70 -11.59
C GLY A 175 -15.25 -0.18 -12.51
N ASP A 176 -15.66 0.16 -13.72
CA ASP A 176 -14.81 0.45 -14.88
C ASP A 176 -14.52 1.94 -15.10
N THR A 177 -14.93 2.80 -14.16
CA THR A 177 -14.67 4.24 -14.20
C THR A 177 -14.07 4.76 -12.89
N ILE A 178 -13.36 5.87 -12.97
CA ILE A 178 -12.78 6.55 -11.81
C ILE A 178 -13.85 6.92 -10.77
N GLU A 179 -15.01 7.38 -11.24
CA GLU A 179 -16.12 7.79 -10.38
C GLU A 179 -16.69 6.60 -9.60
N LYS A 180 -16.87 5.44 -10.24
CA LYS A 180 -17.34 4.22 -9.57
C LYS A 180 -16.35 3.76 -8.51
N ILE A 181 -15.06 3.71 -8.85
CA ILE A 181 -13.99 3.32 -7.92
C ILE A 181 -13.90 4.33 -6.77
N ALA A 182 -14.02 5.63 -7.05
CA ALA A 182 -14.06 6.68 -6.03
C ALA A 182 -15.24 6.49 -5.08
N GLY A 183 -16.43 6.17 -5.60
CA GLY A 183 -17.63 5.89 -4.80
C GLY A 183 -17.46 4.69 -3.86
N GLU A 184 -16.83 3.59 -4.34
CA GLU A 184 -16.52 2.45 -3.49
C GLU A 184 -15.55 2.82 -2.35
N LYS A 185 -14.55 3.66 -2.63
CA LYS A 185 -13.57 4.09 -1.61
C LYS A 185 -14.15 5.14 -0.67
N ALA A 186 -14.94 6.08 -1.17
CA ALA A 186 -15.67 7.06 -0.37
C ALA A 186 -16.65 6.42 0.63
N GLY A 187 -17.01 5.15 0.44
CA GLY A 187 -17.82 4.38 1.38
C GLY A 187 -17.21 4.21 2.78
N ILE A 188 -15.94 4.56 3.00
CA ILE A 188 -15.34 4.61 4.35
C ILE A 188 -15.65 5.91 5.10
N ILE A 189 -16.16 6.95 4.43
CA ILE A 189 -16.53 8.22 5.05
C ILE A 189 -17.71 7.97 5.98
N LYS A 190 -17.68 8.57 7.16
CA LYS A 190 -18.74 8.44 8.17
C LYS A 190 -19.29 9.81 8.53
N LYS A 191 -20.57 9.82 8.92
CA LYS A 191 -21.26 11.06 9.28
C LYS A 191 -20.49 11.86 10.34
N GLY A 192 -20.17 13.12 9.99
CA GLY A 192 -19.47 14.06 10.88
C GLY A 192 -17.98 13.75 11.14
N VAL A 193 -17.43 12.71 10.50
CA VAL A 193 -16.01 12.32 10.64
C VAL A 193 -15.19 12.97 9.53
N PRO A 194 -14.10 13.69 9.84
CA PRO A 194 -13.30 14.38 8.83
C PRO A 194 -12.66 13.39 7.85
N VAL A 195 -12.61 13.78 6.56
CA VAL A 195 -11.91 13.06 5.51
C VAL A 195 -10.84 13.92 4.85
N PHE A 196 -9.65 13.34 4.69
CA PHE A 196 -8.51 13.94 4.00
C PHE A 196 -8.23 13.15 2.72
N PHE A 197 -8.02 13.81 1.59
CA PHE A 197 -7.85 13.05 0.36
C PHE A 197 -6.93 13.69 -0.67
N ASP A 198 -6.39 12.84 -1.54
CA ASP A 198 -5.62 13.22 -2.72
C ASP A 198 -6.55 13.81 -3.78
N GLY A 199 -6.37 15.08 -4.09
CA GLY A 199 -7.13 15.84 -5.06
C GLY A 199 -6.53 15.88 -6.47
N SER A 200 -5.62 14.97 -6.82
CA SER A 200 -4.93 14.99 -8.11
C SER A 200 -5.83 14.68 -9.32
N ASP A 201 -6.96 14.02 -9.12
CA ASP A 201 -7.96 13.75 -10.17
C ASP A 201 -9.31 14.38 -9.78
N GLU A 202 -9.80 15.31 -10.63
CA GLU A 202 -11.01 16.08 -10.36
C GLU A 202 -12.29 15.23 -10.37
N ARG A 203 -12.31 14.11 -11.14
CA ARG A 203 -13.48 13.21 -11.21
C ARG A 203 -13.65 12.48 -9.88
N SER A 204 -12.56 11.96 -9.33
CA SER A 204 -12.59 11.30 -8.01
C SER A 204 -12.85 12.30 -6.88
N SER A 205 -12.26 13.49 -6.96
CA SER A 205 -12.45 14.56 -5.97
C SER A 205 -13.92 14.92 -5.82
N ARG A 206 -14.63 15.15 -6.93
CA ARG A 206 -16.06 15.48 -6.92
C ARG A 206 -16.89 14.42 -6.20
N VAL A 207 -16.64 13.14 -6.46
CA VAL A 207 -17.37 12.04 -5.81
C VAL A 207 -17.12 12.00 -4.30
N ILE A 208 -15.86 12.25 -3.89
CA ILE A 208 -15.48 12.27 -2.46
C ILE A 208 -16.11 13.47 -1.77
N GLU A 209 -16.05 14.67 -2.37
CA GLU A 209 -16.65 15.91 -1.88
C GLU A 209 -18.16 15.75 -1.70
N GLU A 210 -18.88 15.32 -2.75
CA GLU A 210 -20.33 15.07 -2.70
C GLU A 210 -20.70 14.04 -1.61
N THR A 211 -19.93 12.98 -1.46
CA THR A 211 -20.17 11.96 -0.43
C THR A 211 -19.96 12.54 0.96
N ALA A 212 -18.92 13.32 1.16
CA ALA A 212 -18.63 13.97 2.44
C ALA A 212 -19.70 15.00 2.82
N GLU A 213 -20.12 15.83 1.87
CA GLU A 213 -21.20 16.81 2.08
C GLU A 213 -22.52 16.14 2.48
N ASN A 214 -22.91 15.05 1.76
CA ASN A 214 -24.12 14.29 2.08
C ASN A 214 -24.08 13.65 3.49
N LEU A 215 -22.88 13.38 4.00
CA LEU A 215 -22.66 12.82 5.34
C LEU A 215 -22.31 13.89 6.40
N GLU A 216 -22.41 15.18 6.05
CA GLU A 216 -22.01 16.27 6.95
C GLU A 216 -20.58 16.07 7.51
N ALA A 217 -19.69 15.43 6.72
CA ALA A 217 -18.31 15.15 7.08
C ALA A 217 -17.41 16.31 6.62
N PRO A 218 -16.62 16.93 7.50
CA PRO A 218 -15.61 17.90 7.07
C PRO A 218 -14.64 17.26 6.11
N TRP A 219 -14.32 17.91 4.98
CA TRP A 219 -13.39 17.36 4.02
C TRP A 219 -12.24 18.32 3.72
N TYR A 220 -11.08 17.75 3.41
CA TYR A 220 -9.83 18.45 3.17
C TYR A 220 -9.12 17.82 1.96
N LYS A 221 -9.10 18.56 0.85
CA LYS A 221 -8.48 18.15 -0.40
C LYS A 221 -7.03 18.61 -0.46
N MET A 222 -6.12 17.71 -0.79
CA MET A 222 -4.74 18.03 -1.08
C MET A 222 -4.58 18.22 -2.58
N GLU A 223 -4.50 19.48 -3.01
CA GLU A 223 -4.35 19.84 -4.41
C GLU A 223 -2.94 19.53 -4.93
N LYS A 224 -2.86 19.05 -6.17
CA LYS A 224 -1.56 18.78 -6.82
C LYS A 224 -0.70 20.04 -6.92
N ASP A 225 -1.33 21.17 -7.23
CA ASP A 225 -0.66 22.46 -7.36
C ASP A 225 -0.17 23.05 -6.03
N ALA A 226 -0.67 22.52 -4.90
CA ALA A 226 -0.16 22.86 -3.58
C ALA A 226 1.20 22.22 -3.26
N LEU A 227 1.75 21.39 -4.15
CA LEU A 227 3.04 20.73 -3.97
C LEU A 227 4.09 21.33 -4.88
N LYS A 228 5.25 21.63 -4.32
CA LYS A 228 6.41 22.06 -5.07
C LYS A 228 7.58 21.13 -4.78
N ILE A 229 7.97 20.33 -5.77
CA ILE A 229 9.21 19.56 -5.68
C ILE A 229 10.38 20.52 -5.80
N GLN A 230 11.31 20.47 -4.83
CA GLN A 230 12.48 21.33 -4.76
C GLN A 230 13.74 20.60 -5.19
N GLU A 231 13.83 19.31 -4.85
CA GLU A 231 14.96 18.47 -5.17
C GLU A 231 14.49 17.02 -5.31
N ILE A 232 15.01 16.31 -6.27
CA ILE A 232 14.87 14.88 -6.41
C ILE A 232 16.21 14.25 -6.75
N THR A 233 16.56 13.21 -6.01
CA THR A 233 17.77 12.41 -6.22
C THR A 233 17.40 10.93 -6.16
N ASP A 234 18.35 10.06 -6.46
CA ASP A 234 18.20 8.60 -6.28
C ASP A 234 17.98 8.17 -4.81
N LYS A 235 18.24 9.06 -3.85
CA LYS A 235 18.18 8.77 -2.40
C LYS A 235 17.04 9.48 -1.68
N HIS A 236 16.60 10.62 -2.17
CA HIS A 236 15.60 11.42 -1.47
C HIS A 236 14.83 12.36 -2.39
N ILE A 237 13.65 12.75 -1.92
CA ILE A 237 12.86 13.85 -2.46
C ILE A 237 12.76 14.94 -1.41
N ALA A 238 12.96 16.20 -1.82
CA ALA A 238 12.63 17.36 -1.03
C ALA A 238 11.48 18.14 -1.68
N PHE A 239 10.46 18.46 -0.90
CA PHE A 239 9.29 19.21 -1.37
C PHE A 239 8.77 20.18 -0.31
N SER A 240 8.02 21.17 -0.73
CA SER A 240 7.23 22.04 0.14
C SER A 240 5.76 21.98 -0.23
N ARG A 241 4.91 22.34 0.74
CA ARG A 241 3.48 22.52 0.55
C ARG A 241 3.19 24.01 0.50
N VAL A 242 2.40 24.45 -0.47
CA VAL A 242 1.95 25.84 -0.57
C VAL A 242 0.66 25.97 0.24
N ASN A 243 0.77 26.44 1.48
CA ASN A 243 -0.38 26.84 2.28
C ASN A 243 -0.02 28.06 3.12
N ALA A 244 -1.04 28.73 3.71
CA ALA A 244 -0.87 29.99 4.45
C ALA A 244 0.07 29.91 5.68
N TYR A 245 0.47 28.72 6.09
CA TYR A 245 1.28 28.49 7.29
C TYR A 245 2.64 27.81 7.00
N ASP A 246 2.89 27.32 5.78
CA ASP A 246 3.88 26.28 5.50
C ASP A 246 4.87 26.62 4.36
N ASP A 247 4.83 27.83 3.78
CA ASP A 247 5.59 28.24 2.59
C ASP A 247 7.12 28.08 2.71
N ASN A 248 7.64 27.83 3.93
CA ASN A 248 9.07 27.71 4.20
C ASN A 248 9.49 26.35 4.78
N ILE A 249 8.56 25.40 4.91
CA ILE A 249 8.88 24.08 5.45
C ILE A 249 9.23 23.13 4.30
N VAL A 250 10.47 22.66 4.29
CA VAL A 250 10.95 21.68 3.31
C VAL A 250 10.90 20.29 3.94
N TRP A 251 10.07 19.45 3.38
CA TRP A 251 9.95 18.05 3.75
C TRP A 251 10.93 17.21 2.95
N ARG A 252 11.61 16.26 3.60
CA ARG A 252 12.51 15.30 2.96
C ARG A 252 12.03 13.88 3.23
N LEU A 253 12.02 13.07 2.19
CA LEU A 253 11.67 11.64 2.25
C LEU A 253 12.85 10.84 1.72
N SER A 254 13.24 9.77 2.42
CA SER A 254 14.27 8.82 1.99
C SER A 254 13.76 7.88 0.91
N ASN A 255 13.29 8.46 -0.21
CA ASN A 255 12.69 7.74 -1.32
C ASN A 255 12.76 8.59 -2.60
N SER A 256 12.91 7.97 -3.77
CA SER A 256 13.03 8.65 -5.05
C SER A 256 11.71 8.65 -5.88
N GLY A 257 10.64 8.04 -5.39
CA GLY A 257 9.34 8.04 -6.06
C GLY A 257 8.60 9.36 -5.86
N ILE A 258 8.44 10.18 -6.93
CA ILE A 258 7.83 11.53 -6.86
C ILE A 258 6.41 11.51 -6.27
N TYR A 259 5.66 10.42 -6.47
CA TYR A 259 4.33 10.21 -5.92
C TYR A 259 4.31 10.20 -4.38
N GLN A 260 5.44 9.96 -3.74
CA GLN A 260 5.53 9.97 -2.27
C GLN A 260 5.37 11.37 -1.67
N ALA A 261 5.65 12.43 -2.43
CA ALA A 261 5.40 13.79 -1.98
C ALA A 261 3.90 14.04 -1.72
N MET A 262 3.02 13.57 -2.61
CA MET A 262 1.57 13.63 -2.40
C MET A 262 1.13 12.74 -1.25
N ASN A 263 1.60 11.49 -1.19
CA ASN A 263 1.29 10.57 -0.08
C ASN A 263 1.67 11.18 1.28
N ALA A 264 2.87 11.74 1.40
CA ALA A 264 3.31 12.41 2.62
C ALA A 264 2.47 13.65 2.94
N SER A 265 2.09 14.43 1.93
CA SER A 265 1.27 15.64 2.11
C SER A 265 -0.13 15.32 2.61
N VAL A 266 -0.76 14.27 2.09
CA VAL A 266 -2.06 13.78 2.60
C VAL A 266 -1.92 13.30 4.05
N ALA A 267 -0.84 12.55 4.37
CA ALA A 267 -0.58 12.11 5.73
C ALA A 267 -0.36 13.30 6.69
N ILE A 268 0.44 14.29 6.29
CA ILE A 268 0.70 15.50 7.09
C ILE A 268 -0.62 16.26 7.33
N ALA A 269 -1.45 16.47 6.29
CA ALA A 269 -2.73 17.15 6.43
C ALA A 269 -3.66 16.41 7.40
N ALA A 270 -3.74 15.08 7.31
CA ALA A 270 -4.50 14.26 8.25
C ALA A 270 -3.98 14.42 9.69
N MET A 271 -2.66 14.46 9.88
CA MET A 271 -2.05 14.64 11.21
C MET A 271 -2.23 16.05 11.76
N GLU A 272 -2.24 17.08 10.92
CA GLU A 272 -2.63 18.45 11.29
C GLU A 272 -4.07 18.48 11.78
N GLY A 273 -4.99 17.81 11.05
CA GLY A 273 -6.41 17.75 11.39
C GLY A 273 -6.73 17.07 12.72
N ILE A 274 -5.91 16.14 13.18
CA ILE A 274 -6.07 15.51 14.50
C ILE A 274 -5.41 16.28 15.64
N SER A 275 -4.58 17.26 15.31
CA SER A 275 -3.95 18.13 16.31
C SER A 275 -4.97 19.05 16.94
N ARG A 276 -5.14 18.98 18.27
CA ARG A 276 -6.08 19.84 18.99
C ARG A 276 -5.64 21.31 19.03
N GLU A 277 -4.35 21.55 18.78
CA GLU A 277 -3.74 22.88 18.77
C GLU A 277 -3.01 23.10 17.44
N PRO A 278 -2.84 24.37 17.01
CA PRO A 278 -2.05 24.68 15.83
C PRO A 278 -0.67 24.04 15.88
N VAL A 279 -0.25 23.46 14.77
CA VAL A 279 1.05 22.79 14.70
C VAL A 279 2.17 23.85 14.72
N THR A 280 3.03 23.80 15.73
CA THR A 280 4.16 24.73 15.87
C THR A 280 5.31 24.35 14.95
N LYS A 281 6.24 25.29 14.68
CA LYS A 281 7.47 25.01 13.90
C LYS A 281 8.30 23.87 14.52
N GLU A 282 8.36 23.81 15.84
CA GLU A 282 9.06 22.74 16.55
C GLU A 282 8.42 21.39 16.29
N LYS A 283 7.08 21.32 16.30
CA LYS A 283 6.32 20.10 16.01
C LYS A 283 6.52 19.67 14.56
N TYR A 284 6.50 20.60 13.60
CA TYR A 284 6.85 20.32 12.21
C TYR A 284 8.28 19.80 12.10
N GLY A 285 9.24 20.36 12.81
CA GLY A 285 10.61 19.85 12.83
C GLY A 285 10.74 18.42 13.36
N ARG A 286 9.88 18.01 14.29
CA ARG A 286 9.78 16.60 14.71
C ARG A 286 9.21 15.71 13.61
N TRP A 287 8.14 16.15 12.94
CA TRP A 287 7.52 15.42 11.84
C TRP A 287 8.43 15.29 10.61
N GLN A 288 9.21 16.34 10.29
CA GLN A 288 10.23 16.26 9.24
C GLN A 288 11.23 15.13 9.50
N ARG A 289 11.72 15.01 10.74
CA ARG A 289 12.63 13.91 11.12
C ARG A 289 11.93 12.56 11.04
N ALA A 290 10.69 12.45 11.54
CA ALA A 290 9.92 11.23 11.46
C ALA A 290 9.75 10.75 10.01
N LEU A 291 9.37 11.65 9.09
CA LEU A 291 9.14 11.31 7.69
C LEU A 291 10.42 10.98 6.94
N ALA A 292 11.54 11.63 7.27
CA ALA A 292 12.84 11.37 6.66
C ALA A 292 13.38 9.97 7.00
N GLU A 293 12.92 9.36 8.09
CA GLU A 293 13.34 8.04 8.55
C GLU A 293 12.40 6.91 8.08
N VAL A 294 11.30 7.24 7.39
CA VAL A 294 10.36 6.20 6.91
C VAL A 294 10.97 5.41 5.76
N HIS A 295 11.09 4.12 5.95
CA HIS A 295 11.34 3.14 4.91
C HIS A 295 10.09 2.31 4.71
N TRP A 296 9.59 2.26 3.46
CA TRP A 296 8.43 1.47 3.09
C TRP A 296 8.77 0.56 1.93
N ASP A 297 8.83 -0.72 2.23
CA ASP A 297 9.30 -1.77 1.34
C ASP A 297 8.53 -1.80 0.00
N GLY A 298 9.27 -2.04 -1.08
CA GLY A 298 8.71 -2.13 -2.42
C GLY A 298 8.13 -0.83 -2.97
N ARG A 299 8.67 0.33 -2.58
CA ARG A 299 8.30 1.64 -3.12
C ARG A 299 9.56 2.42 -3.49
N MET A 300 10.06 2.23 -4.72
CA MET A 300 11.37 2.74 -5.18
C MET A 300 12.47 2.43 -4.15
N GLU A 301 12.43 1.23 -3.58
CA GLU A 301 13.34 0.77 -2.54
C GLU A 301 14.67 0.32 -3.14
N GLU A 302 15.76 0.98 -2.81
CA GLU A 302 17.10 0.52 -3.18
C GLU A 302 17.51 -0.66 -2.29
N ILE A 303 17.52 -1.88 -2.84
CA ILE A 303 17.87 -3.12 -2.11
C ILE A 303 19.34 -3.51 -2.24
N CYS A 304 19.99 -3.07 -3.30
CA CYS A 304 21.41 -3.18 -3.58
C CYS A 304 21.83 -1.95 -4.39
N PRO A 305 23.10 -1.57 -4.44
CA PRO A 305 23.54 -0.41 -5.18
C PRO A 305 23.05 -0.40 -6.63
N GLY A 306 22.21 0.57 -6.96
CA GLY A 306 21.59 0.75 -8.27
C GLY A 306 20.52 -0.31 -8.64
N ILE A 307 19.98 -1.06 -7.66
CA ILE A 307 18.88 -2.03 -7.88
C ILE A 307 17.69 -1.64 -7.00
N TYR A 308 16.57 -1.36 -7.65
CA TYR A 308 15.37 -0.82 -7.03
C TYR A 308 14.19 -1.80 -7.15
N LEU A 309 13.44 -1.96 -6.06
CA LEU A 309 12.14 -2.63 -6.05
C LEU A 309 11.03 -1.59 -6.04
N ASP A 310 10.06 -1.74 -6.95
CA ASP A 310 8.82 -1.00 -6.92
C ASP A 310 7.61 -1.91 -7.09
N GLY A 311 6.60 -1.72 -6.26
CA GLY A 311 5.37 -2.50 -6.28
C GLY A 311 4.34 -2.01 -7.30
N ALA A 312 4.72 -1.20 -8.27
CA ALA A 312 3.82 -0.76 -9.35
C ALA A 312 3.27 -1.97 -10.11
N HIS A 313 1.94 -2.11 -10.14
CA HIS A 313 1.25 -3.28 -10.66
C HIS A 313 -0.11 -2.97 -11.33
N ASN A 314 -0.37 -1.69 -11.57
CA ASN A 314 -1.51 -1.20 -12.33
C ASN A 314 -1.10 0.02 -13.16
N PRO A 315 -1.87 0.44 -14.18
CA PRO A 315 -1.48 1.54 -15.07
C PRO A 315 -1.11 2.82 -14.33
N GLY A 316 -1.93 3.27 -13.36
CA GLY A 316 -1.63 4.49 -12.61
C GLY A 316 -0.35 4.42 -11.79
N ALA A 317 0.00 3.27 -11.24
CA ALA A 317 1.26 3.07 -10.53
C ALA A 317 2.47 3.06 -11.49
N ILE A 318 2.33 2.47 -12.69
CA ILE A 318 3.37 2.52 -13.73
C ILE A 318 3.58 3.95 -14.19
N THR A 319 2.51 4.71 -14.43
CA THR A 319 2.62 6.15 -14.78
C THR A 319 3.41 6.90 -13.72
N ALA A 320 3.09 6.72 -12.44
CA ALA A 320 3.79 7.35 -11.33
C ALA A 320 5.27 6.92 -11.20
N PHE A 321 5.57 5.66 -11.51
CA PHE A 321 6.93 5.16 -11.62
C PHE A 321 7.68 5.84 -12.76
N CYS A 322 7.10 5.88 -13.97
CA CYS A 322 7.69 6.53 -15.14
C CYS A 322 7.94 8.03 -14.90
N ASP A 323 6.97 8.72 -14.27
CA ASP A 323 7.14 10.13 -13.87
C ASP A 323 8.34 10.30 -12.95
N SER A 324 8.56 9.35 -12.03
CA SER A 324 9.69 9.39 -11.09
C SER A 324 11.02 9.22 -11.80
N ILE A 325 11.12 8.28 -12.75
CA ILE A 325 12.33 8.06 -13.54
C ILE A 325 12.65 9.30 -14.41
N GLN A 326 11.63 9.89 -15.04
CA GLN A 326 11.80 11.11 -15.85
C GLN A 326 12.23 12.31 -14.98
N ALA A 327 11.65 12.47 -13.78
CA ALA A 327 12.00 13.54 -12.86
C ALA A 327 13.43 13.42 -12.32
N LEU A 328 13.97 12.19 -12.21
CA LEU A 328 15.37 11.95 -11.87
C LEU A 328 16.34 12.38 -12.98
N GLY A 329 15.83 12.62 -14.21
CA GLY A 329 16.65 13.03 -15.35
C GLY A 329 17.65 11.96 -15.77
N GLU A 330 17.32 10.69 -15.56
CA GLU A 330 18.22 9.59 -15.86
C GLU A 330 18.30 9.30 -17.34
N GLU A 331 19.47 9.54 -17.92
CA GLU A 331 19.85 9.10 -19.27
C GLU A 331 20.59 7.77 -19.26
N THR A 332 20.91 7.24 -18.07
CA THR A 332 21.70 6.00 -17.93
C THR A 332 20.86 4.80 -18.32
N PRO A 333 21.41 3.91 -19.16
CA PRO A 333 20.73 2.70 -19.56
C PRO A 333 20.30 1.87 -18.38
N SER A 334 19.05 1.43 -18.35
CA SER A 334 18.51 0.62 -17.27
C SER A 334 18.13 -0.79 -17.72
N VAL A 335 18.02 -1.69 -16.75
CA VAL A 335 17.46 -3.04 -16.95
C VAL A 335 16.13 -3.10 -16.22
N ILE A 336 15.09 -3.58 -16.89
CA ILE A 336 13.78 -3.82 -16.28
C ILE A 336 13.61 -5.31 -16.04
N LEU A 337 13.38 -5.70 -14.77
CA LEU A 337 12.90 -7.03 -14.39
C LEU A 337 11.40 -6.93 -14.09
N PHE A 338 10.60 -7.62 -14.88
CA PHE A 338 9.14 -7.47 -14.86
C PHE A 338 8.41 -8.79 -14.69
N SER A 339 7.30 -8.75 -13.95
CA SER A 339 6.31 -9.82 -13.89
C SER A 339 4.92 -9.24 -13.68
N ALA A 340 3.87 -10.00 -14.00
CA ALA A 340 2.49 -9.56 -13.82
C ALA A 340 1.56 -10.70 -13.44
N VAL A 341 0.36 -10.35 -12.96
CA VAL A 341 -0.79 -11.25 -12.77
C VAL A 341 -1.85 -10.98 -13.83
N GLU A 342 -2.62 -12.02 -14.17
CA GLU A 342 -3.59 -12.03 -15.28
C GLU A 342 -4.73 -10.99 -15.11
N ASP A 343 -5.09 -10.68 -13.87
CA ASP A 343 -6.16 -9.73 -13.53
C ASP A 343 -5.74 -8.25 -13.63
N LYS A 344 -4.56 -7.96 -14.20
CA LYS A 344 -4.05 -6.60 -14.37
C LYS A 344 -3.93 -6.21 -15.85
N GLU A 345 -4.01 -4.92 -16.11
CA GLU A 345 -3.84 -4.30 -17.44
C GLU A 345 -2.36 -4.31 -17.89
N TYR A 346 -1.71 -5.49 -17.84
CA TYR A 346 -0.25 -5.60 -18.01
C TYR A 346 0.24 -5.18 -19.41
N GLU A 347 -0.58 -5.30 -20.46
CA GLU A 347 -0.18 -4.85 -21.81
C GLU A 347 -0.04 -3.32 -21.85
N SER A 348 -0.97 -2.57 -21.23
CA SER A 348 -0.86 -1.10 -21.15
C SER A 348 0.33 -0.67 -20.28
N MET A 349 0.59 -1.39 -19.20
CA MET A 349 1.76 -1.16 -18.34
C MET A 349 3.08 -1.36 -19.10
N ILE A 350 3.20 -2.44 -19.87
CA ILE A 350 4.38 -2.75 -20.67
C ILE A 350 4.60 -1.68 -21.74
N ARG A 351 3.55 -1.29 -22.46
CA ARG A 351 3.63 -0.23 -23.47
C ARG A 351 4.20 1.05 -22.87
N GLU A 352 3.63 1.53 -21.77
CA GLU A 352 4.07 2.75 -21.10
C GLU A 352 5.53 2.68 -20.63
N LEU A 353 5.95 1.54 -20.07
CA LEU A 353 7.36 1.32 -19.69
C LEU A 353 8.29 1.43 -20.88
N CYS A 354 7.95 0.78 -22.02
CA CYS A 354 8.77 0.82 -23.24
C CYS A 354 8.86 2.23 -23.83
N GLU A 355 7.78 3.00 -23.76
CA GLU A 355 7.71 4.36 -24.32
C GLU A 355 8.44 5.41 -23.47
N ARG A 356 8.48 5.22 -22.13
CA ARG A 356 8.88 6.28 -21.20
C ARG A 356 10.16 6.02 -20.42
N VAL A 357 10.57 4.75 -20.28
CA VAL A 357 11.77 4.39 -19.51
C VAL A 357 12.91 4.01 -20.46
N PRO A 358 14.10 4.64 -20.36
CA PRO A 358 15.25 4.32 -21.22
C PRO A 358 15.90 3.00 -20.81
N ALA A 359 15.25 1.87 -21.09
CA ALA A 359 15.78 0.55 -20.82
C ALA A 359 16.54 -0.05 -22.00
N GLU A 360 17.69 -0.66 -21.74
CA GLU A 360 18.47 -1.38 -22.75
C GLU A 360 18.11 -2.86 -22.83
N THR A 361 17.58 -3.42 -21.74
CA THR A 361 17.23 -4.84 -21.65
C THR A 361 16.02 -5.03 -20.76
N TYR A 362 15.13 -5.89 -21.20
CA TYR A 362 14.00 -6.35 -20.41
C TYR A 362 14.17 -7.81 -20.05
N VAL A 363 13.97 -8.16 -18.80
CA VAL A 363 13.94 -9.54 -18.31
C VAL A 363 12.55 -9.79 -17.73
N VAL A 364 11.86 -10.80 -18.19
CA VAL A 364 10.53 -11.14 -17.72
C VAL A 364 10.53 -12.50 -17.04
N THR A 365 9.75 -12.62 -15.95
CA THR A 365 9.69 -13.85 -15.14
C THR A 365 8.29 -14.14 -14.65
N GLU A 366 8.10 -15.35 -14.14
CA GLU A 366 6.82 -15.77 -13.55
C GLU A 366 6.85 -15.62 -12.02
N ILE A 367 5.72 -15.25 -11.46
CA ILE A 367 5.51 -15.29 -10.01
C ILE A 367 4.92 -16.65 -9.60
N LYS A 368 5.12 -17.03 -8.34
CA LYS A 368 4.54 -18.24 -7.75
C LYS A 368 3.09 -17.98 -7.29
N ASP A 369 2.21 -17.66 -8.23
CA ASP A 369 0.79 -17.40 -8.00
C ASP A 369 -0.03 -18.07 -9.12
N GLY A 370 -1.22 -18.57 -8.81
CA GLY A 370 -2.10 -19.23 -9.78
C GLY A 370 -2.56 -18.31 -10.93
N ARG A 371 -2.48 -16.99 -10.74
CA ARG A 371 -2.85 -15.94 -11.73
C ARG A 371 -1.63 -15.40 -12.49
N ARG A 372 -0.49 -16.09 -12.42
CA ARG A 372 0.73 -15.63 -13.10
C ARG A 372 0.53 -15.53 -14.61
N VAL A 373 1.05 -14.49 -15.21
CA VAL A 373 1.22 -14.42 -16.66
C VAL A 373 2.51 -15.17 -17.02
N PRO A 374 2.48 -16.15 -17.97
CA PRO A 374 3.68 -16.86 -18.42
C PRO A 374 4.73 -15.90 -18.96
N ALA A 375 6.01 -16.18 -18.65
CA ALA A 375 7.14 -15.33 -19.07
C ALA A 375 7.22 -15.15 -20.59
N GLU A 376 6.93 -16.20 -21.36
CA GLU A 376 6.92 -16.12 -22.83
C GLU A 376 5.80 -15.21 -23.38
N VAL A 377 4.65 -15.17 -22.69
CA VAL A 377 3.54 -14.24 -23.03
C VAL A 377 4.00 -12.80 -22.80
N LEU A 378 4.57 -12.52 -21.62
CA LEU A 378 5.10 -11.19 -21.31
C LEU A 378 6.18 -10.77 -22.31
N LYS A 379 7.11 -11.67 -22.67
CA LYS A 379 8.12 -11.42 -23.68
C LYS A 379 7.51 -11.02 -25.01
N HIS A 380 6.54 -11.79 -25.49
CA HIS A 380 5.88 -11.49 -26.77
C HIS A 380 5.19 -10.13 -26.75
N ILE A 381 4.65 -9.70 -25.61
CA ILE A 381 4.03 -8.38 -25.49
C ILE A 381 5.08 -7.27 -25.50
N PHE A 382 6.20 -7.43 -24.76
CA PHE A 382 7.29 -6.47 -24.82
C PHE A 382 7.83 -6.30 -26.24
N GLU A 383 8.03 -7.40 -26.98
CA GLU A 383 8.50 -7.39 -28.38
C GLU A 383 7.60 -6.65 -29.36
N LYS A 384 6.33 -6.35 -29.00
CA LYS A 384 5.44 -5.47 -29.78
C LYS A 384 5.79 -3.98 -29.65
N TYR A 385 6.42 -3.59 -28.51
CA TYR A 385 6.61 -2.19 -28.13
C TYR A 385 8.08 -1.76 -28.07
N THR A 386 9.02 -2.69 -28.25
CA THR A 386 10.46 -2.38 -28.24
C THR A 386 11.27 -3.31 -29.14
N ASP A 387 12.32 -2.75 -29.75
CA ASP A 387 13.35 -3.51 -30.49
C ASP A 387 14.52 -3.93 -29.55
N ARG A 388 14.45 -3.58 -28.28
CA ARG A 388 15.47 -3.94 -27.29
C ARG A 388 15.39 -5.41 -26.92
N PRO A 389 16.50 -6.05 -26.47
CA PRO A 389 16.49 -7.44 -26.04
C PRO A 389 15.46 -7.71 -24.93
N VAL A 390 14.64 -8.74 -25.11
CA VAL A 390 13.68 -9.23 -24.12
C VAL A 390 13.99 -10.69 -23.80
N LEU A 391 14.31 -10.99 -22.54
CA LEU A 391 14.69 -12.31 -22.08
C LEU A 391 13.61 -12.90 -21.17
N ALA A 392 13.02 -14.02 -21.55
CA ALA A 392 12.09 -14.75 -20.71
C ALA A 392 12.80 -15.79 -19.85
N LYS A 393 12.52 -15.82 -18.55
CA LYS A 393 13.01 -16.78 -17.57
C LYS A 393 11.87 -17.19 -16.64
N GLN A 394 11.55 -18.46 -16.58
CA GLN A 394 10.49 -18.94 -15.70
C GLN A 394 10.83 -18.80 -14.22
N GLN A 395 12.09 -19.09 -13.86
CA GLN A 395 12.54 -19.04 -12.48
C GLN A 395 13.11 -17.68 -12.13
N ILE A 396 12.69 -17.13 -10.98
CA ILE A 396 13.14 -15.82 -10.50
C ILE A 396 14.67 -15.76 -10.30
N ALA A 397 15.28 -16.83 -9.83
CA ALA A 397 16.74 -16.88 -9.63
C ALA A 397 17.53 -16.73 -10.95
N ASP A 398 17.04 -17.34 -12.03
CA ASP A 398 17.63 -17.21 -13.35
C ASP A 398 17.41 -15.80 -13.92
N ALA A 399 16.17 -15.30 -13.78
CA ALA A 399 15.81 -13.95 -14.22
C ALA A 399 16.67 -12.89 -13.51
N TRP A 400 16.80 -13.00 -12.20
CA TRP A 400 17.65 -12.13 -11.38
C TRP A 400 19.11 -12.17 -11.84
N THR A 401 19.66 -13.36 -12.00
CA THR A 401 21.07 -13.55 -12.44
C THR A 401 21.32 -12.88 -13.77
N TRP A 402 20.41 -13.02 -14.73
CA TRP A 402 20.51 -12.39 -16.03
C TRP A 402 20.33 -10.88 -15.97
N ALA A 403 19.35 -10.38 -15.22
CA ALA A 403 19.11 -8.96 -15.06
C ALA A 403 20.31 -8.24 -14.43
N VAL A 404 20.89 -8.82 -13.36
CA VAL A 404 22.10 -8.27 -12.72
C VAL A 404 23.30 -8.27 -13.67
N LYS A 405 23.50 -9.34 -14.48
CA LYS A 405 24.58 -9.41 -15.47
C LYS A 405 24.41 -8.41 -16.61
N SER A 406 23.16 -8.07 -16.95
CA SER A 406 22.86 -7.11 -18.01
C SER A 406 23.01 -5.66 -17.54
N LYS A 407 23.00 -5.42 -16.23
CA LYS A 407 23.20 -4.09 -15.65
C LYS A 407 24.67 -3.69 -15.79
N THR A 408 24.92 -2.53 -16.38
CA THR A 408 26.26 -1.91 -16.39
C THR A 408 26.63 -1.41 -15.00
N GLU A 409 27.90 -1.13 -14.78
CA GLU A 409 28.38 -0.66 -13.45
C GLU A 409 27.66 0.61 -13.00
N GLN A 410 27.40 1.56 -13.89
CA GLN A 410 26.70 2.80 -13.63
C GLN A 410 25.20 2.73 -13.95
N GLY A 411 24.74 1.66 -14.60
CA GLY A 411 23.35 1.45 -14.96
C GLY A 411 22.49 1.11 -13.73
N LYS A 412 21.19 1.27 -13.89
CA LYS A 412 20.20 0.90 -12.85
C LYS A 412 19.38 -0.32 -13.26
N MET A 413 18.85 -1.01 -12.29
CA MET A 413 17.92 -2.11 -12.49
C MET A 413 16.66 -1.83 -11.68
N TYR A 414 15.51 -1.93 -12.33
CA TYR A 414 14.21 -1.75 -11.70
C TYR A 414 13.41 -3.04 -11.78
N CYS A 415 12.93 -3.51 -10.63
CA CYS A 415 12.12 -4.71 -10.49
C CYS A 415 10.70 -4.28 -10.15
N LEU A 416 9.73 -4.52 -11.06
CA LEU A 416 8.36 -4.03 -10.91
C LEU A 416 7.33 -4.89 -11.67
N GLY A 417 6.06 -4.48 -11.61
CA GLY A 417 4.92 -5.12 -12.26
C GLY A 417 4.09 -5.98 -11.32
N SER A 418 4.63 -6.34 -10.14
CA SER A 418 3.89 -7.09 -9.13
C SER A 418 4.53 -6.96 -7.74
N LEU A 419 3.71 -6.76 -6.70
CA LEU A 419 4.17 -6.87 -5.31
C LEU A 419 4.65 -8.29 -4.96
N TYR A 420 4.08 -9.31 -5.61
CA TYR A 420 4.54 -10.69 -5.44
C TYR A 420 5.98 -10.88 -5.95
N LEU A 421 6.34 -10.21 -7.06
CA LEU A 421 7.73 -10.22 -7.56
C LEU A 421 8.68 -9.60 -6.52
N ALA A 422 8.32 -8.45 -5.93
CA ALA A 422 9.11 -7.81 -4.89
C ALA A 422 9.29 -8.73 -3.67
N GLY A 423 8.22 -9.39 -3.22
CA GLY A 423 8.27 -10.36 -2.13
C GLY A 423 9.14 -11.59 -2.45
N MET A 424 9.06 -12.13 -3.67
CA MET A 424 9.92 -13.25 -4.10
C MET A 424 11.39 -12.85 -4.11
N ILE A 425 11.73 -11.66 -4.62
CA ILE A 425 13.12 -11.17 -4.62
C ILE A 425 13.63 -11.07 -3.18
N LYS A 426 12.89 -10.47 -2.28
CA LYS A 426 13.28 -10.35 -0.86
C LYS A 426 13.49 -11.71 -0.21
N ARG A 427 12.54 -12.63 -0.38
CA ARG A 427 12.57 -13.94 0.28
C ARG A 427 13.60 -14.91 -0.33
N GLU A 428 13.63 -15.03 -1.66
CA GLU A 428 14.38 -16.10 -2.32
C GLU A 428 15.80 -15.68 -2.73
N ILE A 429 16.02 -14.37 -2.94
CA ILE A 429 17.28 -13.83 -3.42
C ILE A 429 18.09 -13.15 -2.31
N LEU A 430 17.44 -12.28 -1.53
CA LEU A 430 18.14 -11.50 -0.50
C LEU A 430 18.23 -12.22 0.85
N GLN A 431 17.26 -13.08 1.17
CA GLN A 431 17.18 -13.82 2.43
C GLN A 431 16.95 -15.32 2.20
N PRO A 432 17.81 -16.01 1.45
CA PRO A 432 17.62 -17.43 1.17
C PRO A 432 17.70 -18.22 2.48
N GLY A 433 16.55 -18.79 2.91
CA GLY A 433 16.46 -19.65 4.11
C GLY A 433 15.88 -18.97 5.36
N SER A 434 15.27 -17.76 5.24
CA SER A 434 14.48 -17.15 6.32
C SER A 434 13.03 -17.64 6.34
#